data_fd92ea31c84ad5d2e1d9bb0e8fbb6d6a
#
_entry.id   fd92ea31c84ad5d2e1d9bb0e8fbb6d6a
#
_cell.length_a   1.000
_cell.length_b   1.000
_cell.length_c   1.000
_cell.angle_alpha   90.00
_cell.angle_beta   90.00
_cell.angle_gamma   90.00
#
_symmetry.space_group_name_H-M   'P 1'
#
loop_
_entity.id
_entity.type
_entity.pdbx_description
1 polymer ?
#
loop_
_entity_poly.entity_id
_entity_poly.type
_entity_poly.pdbx_seq_one_letter_code
_entity_poly.pdbx_strand_id
1 'polypeptide(L)'
;MLSLYGSANGFNWHEDEVIAAQIVSVPVALPVEMAAREFRQLMTSLVAVGAVTLLVLNLVLILTVIRPVSRLADQADQISKGQMDVPELPAKGKDEISILAAAFNRMHRSLAAAMKMLDKE
;
A
#
# COMPACT_ATOMS: atom_id res chain seq x y z
N MET A 1 -12.89 -74.50 4.98
CA MET A 1 -12.90 -73.15 4.34
C MET A 1 -11.55 -72.52 4.30
N LEU A 2 -10.82 -72.48 5.41
CA LEU A 2 -9.45 -71.96 5.46
C LEU A 2 -8.44 -72.63 4.53
N SER A 3 -8.61 -73.93 4.28
CA SER A 3 -7.76 -74.70 3.36
C SER A 3 -8.05 -74.43 1.87
N LEU A 4 -9.24 -73.94 1.53
CA LEU A 4 -9.65 -73.62 0.17
C LEU A 4 -9.25 -72.24 -0.27
N TYR A 5 -9.21 -71.30 0.66
CA TYR A 5 -8.92 -69.90 0.37
C TYR A 5 -7.51 -69.47 0.76
N GLY A 6 -6.76 -70.30 1.44
CA GLY A 6 -5.41 -69.98 1.85
C GLY A 6 -5.28 -68.82 2.79
N SER A 7 -4.21 -68.67 3.47
CA SER A 7 -3.92 -67.51 4.33
C SER A 7 -3.67 -66.22 3.55
N ALA A 8 -3.55 -66.31 2.23
CA ALA A 8 -3.28 -65.16 1.37
C ALA A 8 -4.54 -64.34 0.99
N ASN A 9 -5.75 -64.92 1.17
CA ASN A 9 -6.99 -64.26 0.75
C ASN A 9 -7.72 -63.60 1.93
N GLY A 10 -7.07 -62.85 2.73
CA GLY A 10 -7.69 -61.99 3.70
C GLY A 10 -7.66 -62.43 5.15
N PHE A 11 -7.04 -63.54 5.48
CA PHE A 11 -6.89 -63.98 6.87
C PHE A 11 -5.59 -63.53 7.53
N ASN A 12 -4.67 -62.96 6.78
CA ASN A 12 -3.39 -62.45 7.26
C ASN A 12 -3.30 -60.94 7.16
N TRP A 13 -4.34 -60.25 7.58
CA TRP A 13 -4.48 -58.80 7.54
C TRP A 13 -3.53 -58.08 8.48
N HIS A 14 -2.92 -58.76 9.42
CA HIS A 14 -2.06 -58.12 10.41
C HIS A 14 -0.81 -57.47 9.81
N GLU A 15 -0.26 -58.02 8.75
CA GLU A 15 0.89 -57.42 8.06
C GLU A 15 0.52 -56.19 7.25
N ASP A 16 -0.62 -56.19 6.57
CA ASP A 16 -1.13 -55.07 5.83
C ASP A 16 -1.57 -53.89 6.73
N GLU A 17 -2.12 -54.17 7.90
CA GLU A 17 -2.46 -53.14 8.90
C GLU A 17 -1.20 -52.44 9.42
N VAL A 18 -0.12 -53.15 9.67
CA VAL A 18 1.15 -52.58 10.11
C VAL A 18 1.80 -51.72 9.02
N ILE A 19 1.77 -52.15 7.77
CA ILE A 19 2.29 -51.41 6.63
C ILE A 19 1.46 -50.15 6.40
N ALA A 20 0.13 -50.19 6.47
CA ALA A 20 -0.75 -49.06 6.37
C ALA A 20 -0.53 -48.03 7.49
N ALA A 21 -0.32 -48.48 8.73
CA ALA A 21 0.01 -47.62 9.85
C ALA A 21 1.37 -46.92 9.69
N GLN A 22 2.39 -47.60 9.16
CA GLN A 22 3.68 -46.98 8.84
C GLN A 22 3.59 -45.94 7.73
N ILE A 23 2.82 -46.19 6.69
CA ILE A 23 2.61 -45.23 5.59
C ILE A 23 1.87 -43.97 6.07
N VAL A 24 0.91 -44.10 6.98
CA VAL A 24 0.16 -42.95 7.55
C VAL A 24 1.01 -42.13 8.51
N SER A 25 1.95 -42.71 9.25
CA SER A 25 2.78 -41.99 10.21
C SER A 25 3.93 -41.18 9.58
N VAL A 26 4.47 -41.57 8.43
CA VAL A 26 5.60 -40.90 7.76
C VAL A 26 5.19 -39.61 7.04
N PRO A 27 4.04 -39.52 6.35
CA PRO A 27 3.68 -38.31 5.61
C PRO A 27 3.21 -37.12 6.47
N VAL A 28 2.87 -37.30 7.73
CA VAL A 28 2.30 -36.25 8.58
C VAL A 28 3.34 -35.28 9.11
N ALA A 29 4.55 -35.71 9.40
CA ALA A 29 5.61 -34.86 9.92
C ALA A 29 6.26 -33.96 8.86
N LEU A 30 6.53 -34.48 7.68
CA LEU A 30 7.16 -33.73 6.56
C LEU A 30 6.30 -32.59 6.00
N PRO A 31 5.02 -32.79 5.71
CA PRO A 31 4.20 -31.69 5.16
C PRO A 31 3.91 -30.57 6.17
N VAL A 32 3.90 -30.82 7.46
CA VAL A 32 3.70 -29.81 8.50
C VAL A 32 4.89 -28.85 8.60
N GLU A 33 6.11 -29.36 8.53
CA GLU A 33 7.31 -28.52 8.54
C GLU A 33 7.46 -27.71 7.25
N MET A 34 7.15 -28.29 6.10
CA MET A 34 7.13 -27.60 4.82
C MET A 34 6.07 -26.50 4.79
N ALA A 35 4.85 -26.80 5.23
CA ALA A 35 3.76 -25.85 5.33
C ALA A 35 4.08 -24.68 6.26
N ALA A 36 4.73 -24.92 7.40
CA ALA A 36 5.12 -23.85 8.31
C ALA A 36 6.21 -22.94 7.71
N ARG A 37 7.11 -23.48 6.93
CA ARG A 37 8.15 -22.72 6.24
C ARG A 37 7.57 -21.85 5.13
N GLU A 38 6.70 -22.44 4.31
CA GLU A 38 6.00 -21.73 3.23
C GLU A 38 5.09 -20.64 3.78
N PHE A 39 4.34 -20.92 4.83
CA PHE A 39 3.49 -19.94 5.49
C PHE A 39 4.29 -18.75 6.03
N ARG A 40 5.41 -18.98 6.65
CA ARG A 40 6.30 -17.92 7.14
C ARG A 40 6.86 -17.08 5.99
N GLN A 41 7.25 -17.71 4.89
CA GLN A 41 7.72 -17.02 3.70
C GLN A 41 6.62 -16.15 3.07
N LEU A 42 5.41 -16.68 2.96
CA LEU A 42 4.24 -15.93 2.49
C LEU A 42 3.93 -14.73 3.39
N MET A 43 3.94 -14.90 4.70
CA MET A 43 3.70 -13.81 5.65
C MET A 43 4.79 -12.74 5.55
N THR A 44 6.04 -13.13 5.45
CA THR A 44 7.16 -12.19 5.29
C THR A 44 7.05 -11.40 4.00
N SER A 45 6.73 -12.04 2.88
CA SER A 45 6.53 -11.37 1.59
C SER A 45 5.33 -10.43 1.60
N LEU A 46 4.24 -10.83 2.23
CA LEU A 46 3.05 -10.00 2.36
C LEU A 46 3.33 -8.72 3.17
N VAL A 47 4.03 -8.85 4.28
CA VAL A 47 4.44 -7.71 5.11
C VAL A 47 5.39 -6.79 4.34
N ALA A 48 6.36 -7.35 3.62
CA ALA A 48 7.29 -6.58 2.80
C ALA A 48 6.58 -5.77 1.70
N VAL A 49 5.69 -6.42 0.95
CA VAL A 49 4.87 -5.75 -0.10
C VAL A 49 3.98 -4.67 0.53
N GLY A 50 3.33 -4.97 1.64
CA GLY A 50 2.51 -3.98 2.36
C GLY A 50 3.32 -2.76 2.80
N ALA A 51 4.49 -2.97 3.37
CA ALA A 51 5.37 -1.88 3.80
C ALA A 51 5.84 -1.00 2.63
N VAL A 52 6.25 -1.61 1.52
CA VAL A 52 6.64 -0.87 0.30
C VAL A 52 5.46 -0.08 -0.27
N THR A 53 4.28 -0.69 -0.33
CA THR A 53 3.06 -0.01 -0.81
C THR A 53 2.72 1.22 0.04
N LEU A 54 2.74 1.08 1.35
CA LEU A 54 2.49 2.21 2.27
C LEU A 54 3.54 3.32 2.12
N LEU A 55 4.79 2.96 1.93
CA LEU A 55 5.88 3.91 1.73
C LEU A 55 5.69 4.71 0.43
N VAL A 56 5.40 4.02 -0.66
CA VAL A 56 5.13 4.65 -1.97
C VAL A 56 3.89 5.55 -1.89
N LEU A 57 2.81 5.07 -1.29
CA LEU A 57 1.58 5.84 -1.12
C LEU A 57 1.84 7.12 -0.31
N ASN A 58 2.56 7.00 0.79
CA ASN A 58 2.94 8.14 1.64
C ASN A 58 3.79 9.16 0.87
N LEU A 59 4.77 8.68 0.09
CA LEU A 59 5.62 9.54 -0.73
C LEU A 59 4.80 10.29 -1.80
N VAL A 60 3.90 9.59 -2.49
CA VAL A 60 3.00 10.20 -3.47
C VAL A 60 2.12 11.26 -2.82
N LEU A 61 1.56 10.98 -1.64
CA LEU A 61 0.73 11.93 -0.90
C LEU A 61 1.50 13.20 -0.53
N ILE A 62 2.73 13.05 -0.04
CA ILE A 62 3.59 14.18 0.31
C ILE A 62 3.90 15.05 -0.92
N LEU A 63 4.25 14.43 -2.04
CA LEU A 63 4.64 15.15 -3.24
C LEU A 63 3.46 15.80 -3.97
N THR A 64 2.30 15.13 -3.97
CA THR A 64 1.14 15.54 -4.77
C THR A 64 0.19 16.47 -4.01
N VAL A 65 0.09 16.30 -2.70
CA VAL A 65 -0.89 17.04 -1.87
C VAL A 65 -0.20 17.95 -0.86
N ILE A 66 0.63 17.41 0.00
CA ILE A 66 1.17 18.15 1.14
C ILE A 66 2.05 19.31 0.69
N ARG A 67 2.98 19.07 -0.23
CA ARG A 67 3.86 20.14 -0.74
C ARG A 67 3.13 21.28 -1.45
N PRO A 68 2.20 21.00 -2.38
CA PRO A 68 1.44 22.08 -3.03
C PRO A 68 0.58 22.89 -2.05
N VAL A 69 -0.08 22.21 -1.12
CA VAL A 69 -0.93 22.88 -0.10
C VAL A 69 -0.09 23.73 0.85
N SER A 70 1.08 23.24 1.24
CA SER A 70 2.02 24.00 2.07
C SER A 70 2.50 25.27 1.39
N ARG A 71 2.80 25.21 0.08
CA ARG A 71 3.17 26.40 -0.71
C ARG A 71 2.03 27.43 -0.79
N LEU A 72 0.79 26.97 -0.95
CA LEU A 72 -0.39 27.83 -0.92
C LEU A 72 -0.52 28.56 0.42
N ALA A 73 -0.34 27.85 1.51
CA ALA A 73 -0.38 28.40 2.86
C ALA A 73 0.72 29.44 3.10
N ASP A 74 1.95 29.15 2.69
CA ASP A 74 3.09 30.06 2.81
C ASP A 74 2.87 31.35 2.00
N GLN A 75 2.34 31.24 0.79
CA GLN A 75 2.03 32.40 -0.03
C GLN A 75 0.86 33.23 0.54
N ALA A 76 -0.16 32.57 1.05
CA ALA A 76 -1.27 33.26 1.72
C ALA A 76 -0.77 34.06 2.94
N ASP A 77 0.16 33.52 3.70
CA ASP A 77 0.80 34.20 4.82
C ASP A 77 1.61 35.43 4.38
N GLN A 78 2.40 35.29 3.32
CA GLN A 78 3.17 36.41 2.75
C GLN A 78 2.26 37.53 2.22
N ILE A 79 1.18 37.19 1.51
CA ILE A 79 0.20 38.14 1.00
C ILE A 79 -0.51 38.84 2.16
N SER A 80 -0.87 38.14 3.22
CA SER A 80 -1.50 38.74 4.41
C SER A 80 -0.58 39.72 5.13
N LYS A 81 0.72 39.57 5.00
CA LYS A 81 1.74 40.50 5.51
C LYS A 81 2.04 41.67 4.58
N GLY A 82 1.34 41.80 3.46
CA GLY A 82 1.48 42.88 2.50
C GLY A 82 2.55 42.65 1.41
N GLN A 83 3.13 41.45 1.35
CA GLN A 83 4.08 41.11 0.30
C GLN A 83 3.32 40.65 -0.94
N MET A 84 3.13 41.57 -1.90
CA MET A 84 2.42 41.29 -3.14
C MET A 84 3.31 40.75 -4.27
N ASP A 85 4.62 40.81 -4.11
CA ASP A 85 5.59 40.32 -5.08
C ASP A 85 5.90 38.82 -4.85
N VAL A 86 4.86 37.99 -4.84
CA VAL A 86 4.94 36.56 -4.66
C VAL A 86 4.76 35.85 -6.03
N PRO A 87 5.62 34.91 -6.41
CA PRO A 87 5.50 34.23 -7.68
C PRO A 87 4.21 33.42 -7.77
N GLU A 88 3.61 33.35 -8.95
CA GLU A 88 2.41 32.56 -9.18
C GLU A 88 2.66 31.06 -8.98
N LEU A 89 1.68 30.37 -8.44
CA LEU A 89 1.73 28.92 -8.24
C LEU A 89 1.57 28.19 -9.57
N PRO A 90 2.28 27.07 -9.78
CA PRO A 90 2.12 26.26 -10.98
C PRO A 90 0.74 25.59 -10.98
N ALA A 91 -0.13 25.99 -11.89
CA ALA A 91 -1.48 25.47 -12.06
C ALA A 91 -1.62 24.66 -13.36
N LYS A 92 -0.66 23.81 -13.64
CA LYS A 92 -0.58 23.05 -14.92
C LYS A 92 -1.32 21.71 -14.93
N GLY A 93 -1.86 21.23 -13.82
CA GLY A 93 -2.57 19.97 -13.72
C GLY A 93 -4.07 20.10 -14.02
N LYS A 94 -4.75 18.96 -14.07
CA LYS A 94 -6.21 18.85 -14.17
C LYS A 94 -6.85 18.39 -12.86
N ASP A 95 -6.07 18.29 -11.80
CA ASP A 95 -6.49 17.88 -10.47
C ASP A 95 -7.04 19.06 -9.66
N GLU A 96 -7.71 18.79 -8.57
CA GLU A 96 -8.34 19.78 -7.68
C GLU A 96 -7.33 20.76 -7.10
N ILE A 97 -6.11 20.31 -6.85
CA ILE A 97 -5.01 21.17 -6.34
C ILE A 97 -4.61 22.20 -7.38
N SER A 98 -4.58 21.85 -8.65
CA SER A 98 -4.28 22.77 -9.74
C SER A 98 -5.42 23.79 -9.96
N ILE A 99 -6.67 23.37 -9.79
CA ILE A 99 -7.84 24.26 -9.82
C ILE A 99 -7.78 25.26 -8.66
N LEU A 100 -7.43 24.79 -7.48
CA LEU A 100 -7.25 25.63 -6.30
C LEU A 100 -6.10 26.64 -6.49
N ALA A 101 -4.98 26.22 -7.02
CA ALA A 101 -3.85 27.08 -7.34
C ALA A 101 -4.21 28.17 -8.37
N ALA A 102 -4.97 27.82 -9.40
CA ALA A 102 -5.47 28.77 -10.40
C ALA A 102 -6.43 29.80 -9.80
N ALA A 103 -7.32 29.36 -8.92
CA ALA A 103 -8.23 30.27 -8.20
C ALA A 103 -7.46 31.22 -7.27
N PHE A 104 -6.48 30.70 -6.57
CA PHE A 104 -5.59 31.49 -5.71
C PHE A 104 -4.81 32.54 -6.50
N ASN A 105 -4.23 32.17 -7.63
CA ASN A 105 -3.53 33.11 -8.51
C ASN A 105 -4.43 34.22 -9.01
N ARG A 106 -5.70 33.95 -9.35
CA ARG A 106 -6.69 34.96 -9.72
C ARG A 106 -6.98 35.91 -8.57
N MET A 107 -7.19 35.40 -7.38
CA MET A 107 -7.40 36.21 -6.18
C MET A 107 -6.20 37.09 -5.90
N HIS A 108 -5.01 36.56 -5.95
CA HIS A 108 -3.76 37.30 -5.75
C HIS A 108 -3.60 38.45 -6.76
N ARG A 109 -3.85 38.21 -8.06
CA ARG A 109 -3.82 39.26 -9.09
C ARG A 109 -4.85 40.37 -8.85
N SER A 110 -6.05 40.00 -8.45
CA SER A 110 -7.09 40.97 -8.12
C SER A 110 -6.72 41.83 -6.91
N LEU A 111 -6.15 41.21 -5.89
CA LEU A 111 -5.70 41.90 -4.69
C LEU A 111 -4.53 42.85 -4.99
N ALA A 112 -3.54 42.38 -5.74
CA ALA A 112 -2.42 43.19 -6.18
C ALA A 112 -2.84 44.38 -7.03
N ALA A 113 -3.81 44.22 -7.93
CA ALA A 113 -4.38 45.29 -8.72
C ALA A 113 -5.11 46.33 -7.86
N ALA A 114 -5.90 45.90 -6.88
CA ALA A 114 -6.59 46.78 -5.95
C ALA A 114 -5.61 47.62 -5.09
N MET A 115 -4.56 46.96 -4.56
CA MET A 115 -3.52 47.65 -3.80
C MET A 115 -2.77 48.69 -4.62
N LYS A 116 -2.47 48.37 -5.89
CA LYS A 116 -1.82 49.29 -6.81
C LYS A 116 -2.69 50.52 -7.15
N MET A 117 -4.00 50.36 -7.17
CA MET A 117 -4.94 51.49 -7.35
C MET A 117 -4.96 52.40 -6.13
N LEU A 118 -4.93 51.85 -4.93
CA LEU A 118 -4.87 52.59 -3.67
C LEU A 118 -3.57 53.37 -3.49
N ASP A 119 -2.45 52.80 -3.96
CA ASP A 119 -1.13 53.45 -3.86
C ASP A 119 -0.94 54.61 -4.86
N LYS A 120 -1.83 54.73 -5.84
CA LYS A 120 -1.83 55.84 -6.80
C LYS A 120 -2.63 57.08 -6.35
N GLU A 121 -3.41 56.94 -5.30
CA GLU A 121 -4.14 58.06 -4.68
C GLU A 121 -3.34 58.65 -3.50
#